data_a20f123ba956cca7d2582aa4072bf0f9
#
_entry.id   a20f123ba956cca7d2582aa4072bf0f9
#
_cell.length_a   1.000
_cell.length_b   1.000
_cell.length_c   1.000
_cell.angle_alpha   90.00
_cell.angle_beta   90.00
_cell.angle_gamma   90.00
#
_symmetry.space_group_name_H-M   'P 1'
#
loop_
_entity.id
_entity.type
_entity.pdbx_description
1 polymer ?
#
loop_
_entity_poly.entity_id
_entity_poly.type
_entity_poly.pdbx_seq_one_letter_code
_entity_poly.pdbx_strand_id
1 'polypeptide(L)'
;MKTERFWRFNKQDKIEIDESGLVKFLEQLGYASYYTMTNKTSEPLYVFRSGYIVEPIIPSRIHTDTIHALESGIIDEDILPPAIRNEVLSKLMGSKMILKKEVTLALKELDKPMKIDTKDCAYFFYRNNAVKVTRDKIQLLPTDQLDFYVWKSQIIDRNFELIDLETITTKSEYYKFLANVSMRPVSGKLENDLERLNNLLRLQGYLLHDYKDRANPRAVVLMDVSDKGEPAGRTGKGLIIDGISKLKKTIKEDGKSFKDDNRFKFSLVTIDSKVVYLDDVPAKFNFENFFSVISEGITVELKFVNKFYIPYD
;
A
#
# COMPACT_ATOMS: atom_id res chain seq x y z
N MET A 1 -10.77 -4.77 -27.31
CA MET A 1 -11.64 -3.55 -27.36
C MET A 1 -11.02 -2.60 -28.36
N LYS A 2 -11.79 -2.07 -29.34
CA LYS A 2 -11.27 -1.02 -30.20
C LYS A 2 -11.05 0.24 -29.37
N THR A 3 -9.84 0.72 -29.27
CA THR A 3 -9.50 1.98 -28.60
C THR A 3 -10.12 3.12 -29.40
N GLU A 4 -10.95 3.93 -28.79
CA GLU A 4 -11.60 5.06 -29.48
C GLU A 4 -10.58 6.18 -29.63
N ARG A 5 -10.67 6.90 -30.79
CA ARG A 5 -9.89 8.11 -31.01
C ARG A 5 -10.36 9.21 -30.06
N PHE A 6 -9.43 9.90 -29.44
CA PHE A 6 -9.71 11.04 -28.56
C PHE A 6 -9.47 12.41 -29.20
N TRP A 7 -9.35 12.43 -30.51
CA TRP A 7 -9.15 13.61 -31.32
C TRP A 7 -9.98 13.51 -32.61
N ARG A 8 -10.33 14.67 -33.22
CA ARG A 8 -11.05 14.78 -34.48
C ARG A 8 -10.61 16.02 -35.25
N PHE A 9 -10.89 16.08 -36.53
CA PHE A 9 -10.81 17.32 -37.30
C PHE A 9 -12.08 18.14 -37.10
N ASN A 10 -11.92 19.42 -36.81
CA ASN A 10 -13.03 20.38 -36.79
C ASN A 10 -13.43 20.83 -38.20
N LYS A 11 -14.42 21.73 -38.30
CA LYS A 11 -14.91 22.26 -39.61
C LYS A 11 -13.86 23.06 -40.40
N GLN A 12 -12.70 23.36 -39.82
CA GLN A 12 -11.59 24.09 -40.42
C GLN A 12 -10.37 23.19 -40.65
N ASP A 13 -10.56 21.87 -40.68
CA ASP A 13 -9.50 20.84 -40.80
C ASP A 13 -8.40 20.95 -39.75
N LYS A 14 -8.68 21.52 -38.57
CA LYS A 14 -7.76 21.59 -37.45
C LYS A 14 -8.07 20.49 -36.44
N ILE A 15 -7.01 19.94 -35.84
CA ILE A 15 -7.18 18.94 -34.78
C ILE A 15 -7.84 19.57 -33.56
N GLU A 16 -8.86 18.93 -33.05
CA GLU A 16 -9.58 19.22 -31.83
C GLU A 16 -9.54 17.97 -30.93
N ILE A 17 -9.25 18.16 -29.63
CA ILE A 17 -9.28 17.09 -28.65
C ILE A 17 -10.71 16.93 -28.14
N ASP A 18 -11.25 15.72 -28.24
CA ASP A 18 -12.51 15.34 -27.64
C ASP A 18 -12.30 14.92 -26.19
N GLU A 19 -12.79 15.73 -25.23
CA GLU A 19 -12.62 15.46 -23.79
C GLU A 19 -13.22 14.13 -23.38
N SER A 20 -14.39 13.77 -23.91
CA SER A 20 -15.04 12.48 -23.60
C SER A 20 -14.24 11.29 -24.15
N GLY A 21 -13.74 11.42 -25.39
CA GLY A 21 -12.83 10.43 -25.99
C GLY A 21 -11.50 10.32 -25.20
N LEU A 22 -10.97 11.45 -24.72
CA LEU A 22 -9.74 11.47 -23.90
C LEU A 22 -9.94 10.72 -22.58
N VAL A 23 -11.07 10.92 -21.89
CA VAL A 23 -11.40 10.17 -20.66
C VAL A 23 -11.42 8.67 -20.93
N LYS A 24 -12.13 8.23 -21.96
CA LYS A 24 -12.16 6.81 -22.34
C LYS A 24 -10.79 6.25 -22.70
N PHE A 25 -9.96 7.04 -23.39
CA PHE A 25 -8.59 6.68 -23.72
C PHE A 25 -7.74 6.50 -22.45
N LEU A 26 -7.83 7.41 -21.48
CA LEU A 26 -7.13 7.30 -20.20
C LEU A 26 -7.58 6.06 -19.41
N GLU A 27 -8.89 5.76 -19.39
CA GLU A 27 -9.44 4.54 -18.77
C GLU A 27 -8.88 3.27 -19.42
N GLN A 28 -8.72 3.27 -20.75
CA GLN A 28 -8.12 2.15 -21.48
C GLN A 28 -6.62 1.98 -21.20
N LEU A 29 -5.91 3.08 -20.94
CA LEU A 29 -4.52 3.02 -20.46
C LEU A 29 -4.42 2.47 -19.03
N GLY A 30 -5.54 2.38 -18.31
CA GLY A 30 -5.58 1.84 -16.95
C GLY A 30 -5.80 2.87 -15.85
N TYR A 31 -6.04 4.14 -16.19
CA TYR A 31 -6.34 5.16 -15.19
C TYR A 31 -7.78 5.03 -14.68
N ALA A 32 -7.98 5.20 -13.37
CA ALA A 32 -9.27 5.14 -12.73
C ALA A 32 -9.31 6.06 -11.51
N SER A 33 -10.51 6.32 -11.00
CA SER A 33 -10.74 6.94 -9.70
C SER A 33 -10.96 5.87 -8.64
N TYR A 34 -10.62 6.21 -7.38
CA TYR A 34 -10.86 5.36 -6.22
C TYR A 34 -11.38 6.20 -5.05
N TYR A 35 -12.50 5.79 -4.48
CA TYR A 35 -13.08 6.42 -3.29
C TYR A 35 -12.89 5.51 -2.09
N THR A 36 -12.39 6.04 -0.98
CA THR A 36 -12.42 5.32 0.29
C THR A 36 -13.87 5.25 0.81
N MET A 37 -14.25 4.16 1.45
CA MET A 37 -15.64 3.93 1.88
C MET A 37 -16.27 5.06 2.69
N THR A 38 -15.47 5.89 3.34
CA THR A 38 -15.90 6.96 4.23
C THR A 38 -16.09 8.32 3.57
N ASN A 39 -15.63 8.52 2.33
CA ASN A 39 -15.55 9.85 1.72
C ASN A 39 -16.03 9.92 0.26
N LYS A 40 -17.23 9.48 -0.03
CA LYS A 40 -17.85 9.73 -1.35
C LYS A 40 -18.11 11.23 -1.63
N THR A 41 -17.92 12.10 -0.66
CA THR A 41 -18.06 13.56 -0.77
C THR A 41 -16.74 14.30 -0.98
N SER A 42 -15.59 13.62 -0.87
CA SER A 42 -14.26 14.17 -1.12
C SER A 42 -13.83 13.91 -2.57
N GLU A 43 -12.80 14.64 -3.02
CA GLU A 43 -12.16 14.34 -4.29
C GLU A 43 -11.62 12.90 -4.28
N PRO A 44 -11.74 12.16 -5.41
CA PRO A 44 -11.24 10.79 -5.50
C PRO A 44 -9.72 10.76 -5.42
N LEU A 45 -9.18 9.64 -4.96
CA LEU A 45 -7.80 9.28 -5.24
C LEU A 45 -7.72 8.75 -6.68
N TYR A 46 -6.63 9.05 -7.37
CA TYR A 46 -6.38 8.52 -8.70
C TYR A 46 -5.48 7.31 -8.61
N VAL A 47 -5.74 6.34 -9.48
CA VAL A 47 -5.01 5.08 -9.49
C VAL A 47 -4.67 4.67 -10.91
N PHE A 48 -3.58 3.93 -11.07
CA PHE A 48 -3.21 3.23 -12.29
C PHE A 48 -3.39 1.73 -12.08
N ARG A 49 -4.10 1.07 -12.99
CA ARG A 49 -4.44 -0.34 -12.97
C ARG A 49 -3.66 -1.10 -14.04
N SER A 50 -3.02 -2.20 -13.64
CA SER A 50 -2.40 -3.17 -14.52
C SER A 50 -2.81 -4.59 -14.10
N GLY A 51 -3.72 -5.20 -14.85
CA GLY A 51 -4.35 -6.46 -14.46
C GLY A 51 -5.13 -6.30 -13.14
N TYR A 52 -4.78 -7.10 -12.13
CA TYR A 52 -5.37 -7.03 -10.79
C TYR A 52 -4.59 -6.11 -9.83
N ILE A 53 -3.50 -5.51 -10.30
CA ILE A 53 -2.61 -4.64 -9.49
C ILE A 53 -3.02 -3.18 -9.69
N VAL A 54 -3.10 -2.44 -8.61
CA VAL A 54 -3.44 -1.02 -8.57
C VAL A 54 -2.36 -0.23 -7.84
N GLU A 55 -1.97 0.90 -8.39
CA GLU A 55 -1.00 1.82 -7.81
C GLU A 55 -1.64 3.20 -7.61
N PRO A 56 -1.59 3.80 -6.39
CA PRO A 56 -2.04 5.17 -6.20
C PRO A 56 -1.11 6.14 -6.92
N ILE A 57 -1.69 7.11 -7.62
CA ILE A 57 -0.95 8.08 -8.43
C ILE A 57 -1.46 9.50 -8.17
N ILE A 58 -0.63 10.48 -8.51
CA ILE A 58 -1.02 11.90 -8.53
C ILE A 58 -1.43 12.33 -9.94
N PRO A 59 -2.31 13.32 -10.11
CA PRO A 59 -2.77 13.76 -11.44
C PRO A 59 -1.65 14.12 -12.42
N SER A 60 -0.56 14.72 -11.94
CA SER A 60 0.60 15.05 -12.78
C SER A 60 1.24 13.81 -13.42
N ARG A 61 1.19 12.66 -12.76
CA ARG A 61 1.69 11.41 -13.32
C ARG A 61 0.81 10.91 -14.46
N ILE A 62 -0.51 11.08 -14.38
CA ILE A 62 -1.42 10.77 -15.50
C ILE A 62 -0.97 11.53 -16.75
N HIS A 63 -0.69 12.83 -16.59
CA HIS A 63 -0.20 13.65 -17.70
C HIS A 63 1.13 13.14 -18.26
N THR A 64 2.14 13.01 -17.40
CA THR A 64 3.49 12.62 -17.83
C THR A 64 3.50 11.27 -18.52
N ASP A 65 2.92 10.24 -17.91
CA ASP A 65 2.92 8.89 -18.46
C ASP A 65 2.10 8.81 -19.77
N THR A 66 0.99 9.58 -19.86
CA THR A 66 0.21 9.65 -21.12
C THR A 66 0.99 10.30 -22.24
N ILE A 67 1.67 11.41 -21.99
CA ILE A 67 2.52 12.06 -23.00
C ILE A 67 3.63 11.11 -23.46
N HIS A 68 4.32 10.43 -22.52
CA HIS A 68 5.34 9.44 -22.85
C HIS A 68 4.78 8.26 -23.69
N ALA A 69 3.59 7.76 -23.35
CA ALA A 69 2.96 6.69 -24.13
C ALA A 69 2.63 7.14 -25.57
N LEU A 70 2.20 8.37 -25.75
CA LEU A 70 1.92 8.94 -27.07
C LEU A 70 3.21 9.20 -27.90
N GLU A 71 4.29 9.62 -27.23
CA GLU A 71 5.60 9.86 -27.86
C GLU A 71 6.30 8.57 -28.28
N SER A 72 6.23 7.54 -27.45
CA SER A 72 6.95 6.27 -27.64
C SER A 72 6.46 5.43 -28.81
N GLY A 73 5.32 5.77 -29.41
CA GLY A 73 4.73 4.99 -30.49
C GLY A 73 4.13 3.64 -30.07
N ILE A 74 3.96 3.42 -28.77
CA ILE A 74 3.27 2.22 -28.21
C ILE A 74 1.77 2.26 -28.56
N ILE A 75 1.22 3.45 -28.80
CA ILE A 75 -0.19 3.62 -29.18
C ILE A 75 -0.37 3.23 -30.64
N ASP A 76 -1.41 2.43 -30.89
CA ASP A 76 -1.79 1.96 -32.22
C ASP A 76 -1.91 3.14 -33.21
N GLU A 77 -1.33 2.98 -34.40
CA GLU A 77 -1.36 3.99 -35.47
C GLU A 77 -2.78 4.30 -35.95
N ASP A 78 -3.72 3.37 -35.81
CA ASP A 78 -5.15 3.61 -36.07
C ASP A 78 -5.76 4.63 -35.11
N ILE A 79 -5.19 4.75 -33.90
CA ILE A 79 -5.64 5.70 -32.88
C ILE A 79 -4.91 7.03 -33.03
N LEU A 80 -3.58 6.98 -33.21
CA LEU A 80 -2.74 8.15 -33.34
C LEU A 80 -1.75 7.98 -34.51
N PRO A 81 -2.17 8.32 -35.76
CA PRO A 81 -1.30 8.29 -36.92
C PRO A 81 -0.02 9.12 -36.75
N PRO A 82 1.14 8.64 -37.18
CA PRO A 82 2.40 9.38 -37.05
C PRO A 82 2.34 10.79 -37.66
N ALA A 83 1.61 10.99 -38.74
CA ALA A 83 1.49 12.27 -39.44
C ALA A 83 0.91 13.40 -38.59
N ILE A 84 0.07 13.09 -37.59
CA ILE A 84 -0.62 14.08 -36.77
C ILE A 84 -0.19 14.03 -35.30
N ARG A 85 0.67 13.09 -34.95
CA ARG A 85 1.10 12.84 -33.56
C ARG A 85 1.61 14.13 -32.89
N ASN A 86 2.51 14.84 -33.55
CA ASN A 86 3.10 16.08 -33.00
C ASN A 86 2.06 17.18 -32.78
N GLU A 87 1.06 17.29 -33.65
CA GLU A 87 -0.02 18.28 -33.49
C GLU A 87 -0.92 17.92 -32.30
N VAL A 88 -1.29 16.65 -32.16
CA VAL A 88 -2.07 16.15 -31.00
C VAL A 88 -1.31 16.37 -29.69
N LEU A 89 -0.02 16.04 -29.64
CA LEU A 89 0.83 16.27 -28.46
C LEU A 89 0.89 17.74 -28.12
N SER A 90 1.14 18.62 -29.11
CA SER A 90 1.16 20.09 -28.90
C SER A 90 -0.14 20.61 -28.30
N LYS A 91 -1.29 20.10 -28.78
CA LYS A 91 -2.61 20.47 -28.24
C LYS A 91 -2.80 20.01 -26.80
N LEU A 92 -2.46 18.76 -26.47
CA LEU A 92 -2.58 18.21 -25.12
C LEU A 92 -1.69 18.96 -24.13
N MET A 93 -0.44 19.22 -24.50
CA MET A 93 0.51 19.94 -23.65
C MET A 93 0.14 21.41 -23.48
N GLY A 94 -0.17 22.12 -24.57
CA GLY A 94 -0.47 23.53 -24.55
C GLY A 94 -1.74 23.90 -23.75
N SER A 95 -2.78 23.05 -23.84
CA SER A 95 -4.03 23.26 -23.10
C SER A 95 -4.03 22.66 -21.69
N LYS A 96 -3.00 21.90 -21.31
CA LYS A 96 -2.97 21.06 -20.08
C LYS A 96 -4.22 20.23 -19.91
N MET A 97 -4.79 19.76 -21.01
CA MET A 97 -6.14 19.15 -21.04
C MET A 97 -6.25 17.92 -20.15
N ILE A 98 -5.22 17.07 -20.09
CA ILE A 98 -5.19 15.89 -19.23
C ILE A 98 -5.30 16.26 -17.74
N LEU A 99 -4.79 17.45 -17.36
CA LEU A 99 -4.83 17.95 -15.97
C LEU A 99 -6.09 18.74 -15.64
N LYS A 100 -6.99 18.96 -16.60
CA LYS A 100 -8.26 19.60 -16.31
C LYS A 100 -9.06 18.77 -15.31
N LYS A 101 -9.65 19.45 -14.33
CA LYS A 101 -10.44 18.82 -13.28
C LYS A 101 -11.61 18.04 -13.86
N GLU A 102 -12.23 18.55 -14.90
CA GLU A 102 -13.35 17.92 -15.61
C GLU A 102 -12.94 16.56 -16.21
N VAL A 103 -11.74 16.44 -16.76
CA VAL A 103 -11.22 15.21 -17.35
C VAL A 103 -10.87 14.21 -16.26
N THR A 104 -10.13 14.63 -15.23
CA THR A 104 -9.71 13.71 -14.16
C THR A 104 -10.87 13.23 -13.30
N LEU A 105 -11.86 14.08 -12.98
CA LEU A 105 -13.04 13.71 -12.22
C LEU A 105 -14.02 12.81 -13.00
N ALA A 106 -13.94 12.83 -14.34
CA ALA A 106 -14.76 11.96 -15.19
C ALA A 106 -14.24 10.54 -15.30
N LEU A 107 -13.03 10.24 -14.80
CA LEU A 107 -12.49 8.88 -14.76
C LEU A 107 -13.40 7.98 -13.93
N LYS A 108 -13.73 6.81 -14.46
CA LYS A 108 -14.56 5.82 -13.76
C LYS A 108 -13.89 5.29 -12.51
N GLU A 109 -14.72 4.96 -11.55
CA GLU A 109 -14.28 4.22 -10.36
C GLU A 109 -13.84 2.80 -10.75
N LEU A 110 -12.93 2.23 -9.95
CA LEU A 110 -12.53 0.84 -10.10
C LEU A 110 -13.75 -0.09 -10.12
N ASP A 111 -13.79 -1.00 -11.07
CA ASP A 111 -14.91 -1.92 -11.32
C ASP A 111 -14.93 -3.15 -10.39
N LYS A 112 -13.87 -3.37 -9.62
CA LYS A 112 -13.77 -4.43 -8.61
C LYS A 112 -13.32 -3.86 -7.27
N PRO A 113 -13.64 -4.53 -6.14
CA PRO A 113 -13.21 -4.08 -4.83
C PRO A 113 -11.70 -4.26 -4.63
N MET A 114 -11.13 -3.43 -3.77
CA MET A 114 -9.79 -3.70 -3.22
C MET A 114 -9.85 -4.86 -2.24
N LYS A 115 -8.84 -5.75 -2.28
CA LYS A 115 -8.79 -6.89 -1.35
C LYS A 115 -8.46 -6.44 0.05
N ILE A 116 -9.27 -6.90 0.99
CA ILE A 116 -9.11 -6.70 2.43
C ILE A 116 -9.09 -8.06 3.11
N ASP A 117 -8.25 -8.22 4.12
CA ASP A 117 -8.27 -9.39 4.98
C ASP A 117 -9.60 -9.45 5.76
N THR A 118 -10.04 -10.63 6.11
CA THR A 118 -11.22 -10.82 6.96
C THR A 118 -10.81 -11.42 8.31
N LYS A 119 -11.70 -11.48 9.29
CA LYS A 119 -11.44 -12.07 10.60
C LYS A 119 -10.79 -13.47 10.50
N ASP A 120 -11.19 -14.26 9.50
CA ASP A 120 -10.83 -15.67 9.38
C ASP A 120 -9.72 -15.95 8.37
N CYS A 121 -9.26 -14.94 7.64
CA CYS A 121 -8.19 -15.13 6.66
C CYS A 121 -7.38 -13.87 6.35
N ALA A 122 -6.11 -14.07 6.10
CA ALA A 122 -5.17 -13.09 5.58
C ALA A 122 -4.70 -13.46 4.18
N TYR A 123 -4.27 -12.45 3.41
CA TYR A 123 -3.77 -12.64 2.05
C TYR A 123 -2.37 -12.07 1.89
N PHE A 124 -1.53 -12.81 1.16
CA PHE A 124 -0.21 -12.39 0.75
C PHE A 124 -0.06 -12.59 -0.77
N PHE A 125 0.45 -11.57 -1.46
CA PHE A 125 0.50 -11.56 -2.91
C PHE A 125 1.95 -11.66 -3.37
N TYR A 126 2.30 -12.78 -3.99
CA TYR A 126 3.63 -13.04 -4.54
C TYR A 126 3.61 -12.93 -6.06
N ARG A 127 4.77 -12.92 -6.71
CA ARG A 127 4.86 -12.84 -8.18
C ARG A 127 4.09 -13.97 -8.88
N ASN A 128 4.12 -15.16 -8.32
CA ASN A 128 3.54 -16.37 -8.94
C ASN A 128 2.13 -16.73 -8.45
N ASN A 129 1.75 -16.33 -7.24
CA ASN A 129 0.48 -16.71 -6.63
C ASN A 129 0.01 -15.69 -5.58
N ALA A 130 -1.30 -15.61 -5.40
CA ALA A 130 -1.86 -15.09 -4.16
C ALA A 130 -1.98 -16.24 -3.15
N VAL A 131 -1.58 -15.98 -1.91
CA VAL A 131 -1.58 -16.96 -0.82
C VAL A 131 -2.65 -16.56 0.19
N LYS A 132 -3.67 -17.39 0.33
CA LYS A 132 -4.70 -17.23 1.36
C LYS A 132 -4.34 -18.08 2.56
N VAL A 133 -4.20 -17.45 3.71
CA VAL A 133 -3.90 -18.10 5.00
C VAL A 133 -5.14 -18.06 5.88
N THR A 134 -5.57 -19.21 6.34
CA THR A 134 -6.63 -19.36 7.33
C THR A 134 -6.06 -20.05 8.57
N ARG A 135 -6.90 -20.22 9.60
CA ARG A 135 -6.50 -20.94 10.82
C ARG A 135 -5.95 -22.35 10.51
N ASP A 136 -6.54 -23.03 9.53
CA ASP A 136 -6.32 -24.48 9.34
C ASP A 136 -5.52 -24.80 8.09
N LYS A 137 -5.39 -23.87 7.14
CA LYS A 137 -4.72 -24.16 5.85
C LYS A 137 -4.16 -22.93 5.13
N ILE A 138 -3.19 -23.21 4.28
CA ILE A 138 -2.67 -22.30 3.27
C ILE A 138 -3.21 -22.73 1.91
N GLN A 139 -3.77 -21.79 1.13
CA GLN A 139 -4.29 -22.03 -0.21
C GLN A 139 -3.59 -21.09 -1.21
N LEU A 140 -3.21 -21.66 -2.34
CA LEU A 140 -2.66 -20.90 -3.46
C LEU A 140 -3.79 -20.55 -4.43
N LEU A 141 -3.87 -19.28 -4.80
CA LEU A 141 -4.84 -18.75 -5.75
C LEU A 141 -4.06 -18.24 -6.97
N PRO A 142 -4.36 -18.75 -8.19
CA PRO A 142 -3.78 -18.21 -9.41
C PRO A 142 -4.12 -16.73 -9.58
N THR A 143 -3.15 -15.93 -10.00
CA THR A 143 -3.32 -14.47 -10.07
C THR A 143 -4.27 -14.02 -11.20
N ASP A 144 -4.44 -14.83 -12.22
CA ASP A 144 -5.35 -14.61 -13.36
C ASP A 144 -6.83 -14.85 -13.01
N GLN A 145 -7.11 -15.49 -11.86
CA GLN A 145 -8.46 -15.80 -11.40
C GLN A 145 -8.96 -14.85 -10.29
N LEU A 146 -8.19 -13.79 -10.00
CA LEU A 146 -8.57 -12.85 -8.95
C LEU A 146 -9.70 -11.92 -9.43
N ASP A 147 -10.77 -11.85 -8.66
CA ASP A 147 -11.94 -10.99 -8.89
C ASP A 147 -11.90 -9.67 -8.08
N PHE A 148 -10.73 -9.31 -7.59
CA PHE A 148 -10.46 -8.13 -6.78
C PHE A 148 -9.14 -7.48 -7.18
N TYR A 149 -8.93 -6.25 -6.72
CA TYR A 149 -7.69 -5.52 -6.87
C TYR A 149 -6.83 -5.57 -5.62
N VAL A 150 -5.51 -5.42 -5.81
CA VAL A 150 -4.52 -5.30 -4.73
C VAL A 150 -3.58 -4.13 -4.99
N TRP A 151 -3.12 -3.49 -3.93
CA TRP A 151 -2.13 -2.44 -4.07
C TRP A 151 -0.80 -3.02 -4.54
N LYS A 152 -0.15 -2.32 -5.47
CA LYS A 152 1.20 -2.69 -5.96
C LYS A 152 2.19 -2.89 -4.82
N SER A 153 2.09 -2.09 -3.77
CA SER A 153 2.92 -2.20 -2.57
C SER A 153 2.70 -3.47 -1.75
N GLN A 154 1.61 -4.20 -1.98
CA GLN A 154 1.34 -5.49 -1.35
C GLN A 154 1.94 -6.66 -2.12
N ILE A 155 2.49 -6.41 -3.33
CA ILE A 155 3.14 -7.47 -4.10
C ILE A 155 4.53 -7.73 -3.51
N ILE A 156 4.70 -8.92 -2.99
CA ILE A 156 5.96 -9.41 -2.46
C ILE A 156 6.82 -9.85 -3.65
N ASP A 157 7.93 -9.14 -3.88
CA ASP A 157 8.75 -9.24 -5.09
C ASP A 157 9.64 -10.51 -5.11
N ARG A 158 9.01 -11.66 -4.88
CA ARG A 158 9.60 -13.01 -4.98
C ARG A 158 8.51 -14.04 -5.27
N ASN A 159 8.90 -15.24 -5.68
CA ASN A 159 8.00 -16.37 -5.79
C ASN A 159 7.69 -16.96 -4.41
N PHE A 160 6.46 -17.41 -4.23
CA PHE A 160 6.08 -18.18 -3.06
C PHE A 160 6.49 -19.64 -3.24
N GLU A 161 7.10 -20.19 -2.22
CA GLU A 161 7.41 -21.62 -2.08
C GLU A 161 6.92 -22.10 -0.72
N LEU A 162 6.18 -23.21 -0.72
CA LEU A 162 5.76 -23.85 0.52
C LEU A 162 6.93 -24.66 1.08
N ILE A 163 7.37 -24.27 2.25
CA ILE A 163 8.51 -24.91 2.96
C ILE A 163 7.93 -25.60 4.19
N ASP A 164 8.39 -26.83 4.45
CA ASP A 164 8.02 -27.58 5.63
C ASP A 164 8.55 -26.95 6.93
N LEU A 165 7.88 -27.26 8.05
CA LEU A 165 8.19 -26.65 9.34
C LEU A 165 9.58 -27.05 9.85
N GLU A 166 10.04 -28.26 9.59
CA GLU A 166 11.35 -28.74 10.00
C GLU A 166 12.45 -27.91 9.32
N THR A 167 12.34 -27.68 8.01
CA THR A 167 13.25 -26.82 7.25
C THR A 167 13.25 -25.40 7.79
N ILE A 168 12.07 -24.82 8.11
CA ILE A 168 11.96 -23.48 8.67
C ILE A 168 12.71 -23.40 10.01
N THR A 169 12.43 -24.34 10.92
CA THR A 169 12.99 -24.30 12.29
C THR A 169 14.49 -24.57 12.33
N THR A 170 15.03 -25.35 11.40
CA THR A 170 16.43 -25.75 11.37
C THR A 170 17.30 -24.86 10.50
N LYS A 171 16.78 -24.32 9.37
CA LYS A 171 17.59 -23.59 8.37
C LYS A 171 17.31 -22.08 8.31
N SER A 172 16.11 -21.63 8.77
CA SER A 172 15.80 -20.20 8.71
C SER A 172 16.57 -19.39 9.73
N GLU A 173 17.45 -18.51 9.28
CA GLU A 173 18.18 -17.57 10.15
C GLU A 173 17.23 -16.61 10.88
N TYR A 174 16.14 -16.22 10.24
CA TYR A 174 15.13 -15.37 10.88
C TYR A 174 14.39 -16.12 12.01
N TYR A 175 14.06 -17.38 11.83
CA TYR A 175 13.45 -18.19 12.90
C TYR A 175 14.45 -18.38 14.07
N LYS A 176 15.71 -18.69 13.80
CA LYS A 176 16.77 -18.78 14.82
C LYS A 176 16.93 -17.48 15.57
N PHE A 177 16.91 -16.34 14.86
CA PHE A 177 16.92 -15.02 15.49
C PHE A 177 15.74 -14.85 16.45
N LEU A 178 14.49 -15.17 16.03
CA LEU A 178 13.31 -15.08 16.88
C LEU A 178 13.41 -15.99 18.11
N ALA A 179 13.91 -17.20 17.96
CA ALA A 179 14.18 -18.12 19.05
C ALA A 179 15.17 -17.53 20.05
N ASN A 180 16.28 -16.95 19.55
CA ASN A 180 17.32 -16.35 20.39
C ASN A 180 16.80 -15.14 21.21
N VAL A 181 16.05 -14.22 20.60
CA VAL A 181 15.51 -13.04 21.31
C VAL A 181 14.37 -13.41 22.28
N SER A 182 13.83 -14.62 22.15
CA SER A 182 12.83 -15.17 23.06
C SER A 182 13.42 -15.93 24.26
N MET A 183 14.73 -16.18 24.30
CA MET A 183 15.37 -16.84 25.44
C MET A 183 15.19 -16.03 26.72
N ARG A 184 15.17 -16.68 27.86
CA ARG A 184 15.15 -16.07 29.17
C ARG A 184 16.34 -16.50 30.01
N PRO A 185 16.84 -15.65 30.91
CA PRO A 185 17.86 -16.05 31.87
C PRO A 185 17.23 -16.94 32.95
N VAL A 186 17.84 -18.13 33.17
CA VAL A 186 17.51 -19.04 34.26
C VAL A 186 18.84 -19.40 34.94
N SER A 187 18.96 -19.03 36.23
CA SER A 187 20.22 -19.32 37.00
C SER A 187 21.49 -18.86 36.30
N GLY A 188 21.47 -17.70 35.59
CA GLY A 188 22.62 -17.13 34.90
C GLY A 188 22.89 -17.72 33.50
N LYS A 189 22.08 -18.66 33.02
CA LYS A 189 22.18 -19.23 31.67
C LYS A 189 20.93 -18.82 30.85
N LEU A 190 21.11 -18.65 29.54
CA LEU A 190 19.99 -18.43 28.63
C LEU A 190 19.37 -19.78 28.26
N GLU A 191 18.06 -19.92 28.47
CA GLU A 191 17.28 -21.10 28.13
C GLU A 191 16.18 -20.74 27.14
N ASN A 192 15.83 -21.73 26.31
CA ASN A 192 14.73 -21.58 25.36
C ASN A 192 13.41 -21.39 26.10
N ASP A 193 12.64 -20.38 25.69
CA ASP A 193 11.31 -20.12 26.18
C ASP A 193 10.30 -20.19 25.02
N LEU A 194 9.68 -21.34 24.88
CA LEU A 194 8.71 -21.62 23.80
C LEU A 194 7.47 -20.75 23.92
N GLU A 195 7.05 -20.38 25.13
CA GLU A 195 5.90 -19.52 25.33
C GLU A 195 6.19 -18.10 24.82
N ARG A 196 7.36 -17.55 25.17
CA ARG A 196 7.80 -16.24 24.65
C ARG A 196 7.96 -16.25 23.12
N LEU A 197 8.55 -17.30 22.55
CA LEU A 197 8.67 -17.47 21.10
C LEU A 197 7.28 -17.50 20.44
N ASN A 198 6.36 -18.31 20.95
CA ASN A 198 5.00 -18.39 20.43
C ASN A 198 4.25 -17.06 20.54
N ASN A 199 4.44 -16.32 21.63
CA ASN A 199 3.84 -14.99 21.77
C ASN A 199 4.43 -14.00 20.78
N LEU A 200 5.73 -14.04 20.51
CA LEU A 200 6.38 -13.22 19.49
C LEU A 200 5.88 -13.56 18.07
N LEU A 201 5.70 -14.84 17.75
CA LEU A 201 5.13 -15.29 16.48
C LEU A 201 3.66 -14.83 16.32
N ARG A 202 2.85 -14.92 17.39
CA ARG A 202 1.46 -14.42 17.39
C ARG A 202 1.40 -12.90 17.19
N LEU A 203 2.30 -12.14 17.82
CA LEU A 203 2.42 -10.71 17.64
C LEU A 203 2.75 -10.35 16.18
N GLN A 204 3.67 -11.07 15.56
CA GLN A 204 3.97 -10.86 14.13
C GLN A 204 2.76 -11.22 13.26
N GLY A 205 2.08 -12.32 13.53
CA GLY A 205 0.83 -12.69 12.85
C GLY A 205 -0.24 -11.60 12.96
N TYR A 206 -0.38 -10.97 14.13
CA TYR A 206 -1.28 -9.84 14.33
C TYR A 206 -0.91 -8.62 13.47
N LEU A 207 0.38 -8.28 13.38
CA LEU A 207 0.86 -7.16 12.55
C LEU A 207 0.78 -7.45 11.05
N LEU A 208 0.87 -8.70 10.65
CA LEU A 208 0.76 -9.15 9.26
C LEU A 208 -0.69 -9.28 8.77
N HIS A 209 -1.66 -9.28 9.68
CA HIS A 209 -3.09 -9.41 9.38
C HIS A 209 -3.72 -8.00 9.28
N ASP A 210 -4.28 -7.65 8.13
CA ASP A 210 -4.86 -6.31 7.90
C ASP A 210 -6.20 -6.12 8.61
N TYR A 211 -6.95 -7.21 8.90
CA TYR A 211 -8.18 -7.12 9.69
C TYR A 211 -7.88 -6.74 11.13
N LYS A 212 -8.63 -5.76 11.64
CA LYS A 212 -8.59 -5.33 13.05
C LYS A 212 -9.98 -5.42 13.65
N ASP A 213 -10.05 -5.86 14.90
CA ASP A 213 -11.29 -5.96 15.65
C ASP A 213 -11.58 -4.63 16.35
N ARG A 214 -12.62 -3.92 15.93
CA ARG A 214 -13.04 -2.65 16.56
C ARG A 214 -13.42 -2.79 18.03
N ALA A 215 -13.92 -3.96 18.42
CA ALA A 215 -14.24 -4.20 19.82
C ALA A 215 -12.99 -4.39 20.71
N ASN A 216 -11.83 -4.62 20.08
CA ASN A 216 -10.58 -4.88 20.80
C ASN A 216 -9.37 -4.25 20.07
N PRO A 217 -9.37 -2.92 19.90
CA PRO A 217 -8.29 -2.23 19.20
C PRO A 217 -6.99 -2.32 20.01
N ARG A 218 -5.88 -2.63 19.34
CA ARG A 218 -4.58 -2.79 19.99
C ARG A 218 -3.47 -2.16 19.17
N ALA A 219 -2.55 -1.50 19.86
CA ALA A 219 -1.23 -1.17 19.35
C ALA A 219 -0.20 -2.12 19.97
N VAL A 220 0.86 -2.40 19.23
CA VAL A 220 1.97 -3.24 19.69
C VAL A 220 3.08 -2.34 20.21
N VAL A 221 3.55 -2.60 21.43
CA VAL A 221 4.69 -1.91 22.04
C VAL A 221 5.81 -2.91 22.27
N LEU A 222 6.97 -2.69 21.62
CA LEU A 222 8.17 -3.48 21.81
C LEU A 222 9.09 -2.77 22.81
N MET A 223 9.33 -3.42 23.94
CA MET A 223 10.16 -2.88 25.01
C MET A 223 11.29 -3.83 25.36
N ASP A 224 12.45 -3.27 25.75
CA ASP A 224 13.49 -4.03 26.39
C ASP A 224 13.15 -4.31 27.86
N VAL A 225 13.38 -5.53 28.30
CA VAL A 225 13.34 -5.87 29.72
C VAL A 225 14.76 -5.79 30.24
N SER A 226 15.02 -4.83 31.12
CA SER A 226 16.31 -4.66 31.80
C SER A 226 16.12 -4.73 33.29
N ASP A 227 16.92 -5.54 33.97
CA ASP A 227 16.91 -5.68 35.43
C ASP A 227 17.29 -4.37 36.16
N LYS A 228 17.91 -3.44 35.45
CA LYS A 228 18.37 -2.14 35.97
C LYS A 228 17.45 -0.97 35.57
N GLY A 229 16.35 -1.23 34.87
CA GLY A 229 15.44 -0.18 34.39
C GLY A 229 15.97 0.71 33.25
N GLU A 230 17.20 0.49 32.79
CA GLU A 230 17.77 1.19 31.66
C GLU A 230 17.60 0.37 30.39
N PRO A 231 17.13 0.96 29.26
CA PRO A 231 16.95 0.24 28.00
C PRO A 231 18.31 -0.18 27.45
N ALA A 232 18.47 -1.49 27.26
CA ALA A 232 19.71 -2.10 26.75
C ALA A 232 19.76 -2.08 25.23
N GLY A 233 19.61 -1.08 24.51
CA GLY A 233 19.56 -1.02 23.04
C GLY A 233 20.17 -2.22 22.29
N ARG A 234 19.88 -2.37 20.99
CA ARG A 234 20.38 -3.46 20.12
C ARG A 234 19.82 -4.87 20.45
N THR A 235 18.64 -4.95 21.03
CA THR A 235 17.97 -6.23 21.40
C THR A 235 17.19 -6.88 20.26
N GLY A 236 17.23 -6.32 19.05
CA GLY A 236 16.61 -6.93 17.87
C GLY A 236 15.20 -6.43 17.55
N LYS A 237 14.63 -5.47 18.28
CA LYS A 237 13.29 -4.92 18.00
C LYS A 237 13.14 -4.45 16.55
N GLY A 238 14.11 -3.68 16.04
CA GLY A 238 14.13 -3.22 14.65
C GLY A 238 14.11 -4.36 13.63
N LEU A 239 14.85 -5.45 13.88
CA LEU A 239 14.87 -6.61 12.99
C LEU A 239 13.52 -7.34 12.90
N ILE A 240 12.72 -7.34 13.98
CA ILE A 240 11.36 -7.89 13.96
C ILE A 240 10.50 -7.08 12.98
N ILE A 241 10.56 -5.75 13.07
CA ILE A 241 9.82 -4.86 12.18
C ILE A 241 10.34 -4.93 10.74
N ASP A 242 11.65 -5.06 10.54
CA ASP A 242 12.24 -5.27 9.22
C ASP A 242 11.74 -6.58 8.58
N GLY A 243 11.57 -7.66 9.36
CA GLY A 243 10.94 -8.89 8.90
C GLY A 243 9.50 -8.67 8.43
N ILE A 244 8.69 -7.91 9.18
CA ILE A 244 7.31 -7.54 8.80
C ILE A 244 7.31 -6.69 7.54
N SER A 245 8.24 -5.73 7.40
CA SER A 245 8.34 -4.85 6.24
C SER A 245 8.63 -5.57 4.91
N LYS A 246 9.15 -6.81 4.98
CA LYS A 246 9.34 -7.67 3.79
C LYS A 246 8.03 -8.24 3.23
N LEU A 247 6.96 -8.18 4.01
CA LEU A 247 5.65 -8.75 3.66
C LEU A 247 4.53 -7.70 3.60
N LYS A 248 4.67 -6.59 4.33
CA LYS A 248 3.66 -5.52 4.41
C LYS A 248 4.34 -4.15 4.31
N LYS A 249 3.71 -3.21 3.59
CA LYS A 249 4.21 -1.83 3.48
C LYS A 249 4.22 -1.19 4.86
N THR A 250 5.43 -0.95 5.38
CA THR A 250 5.70 -0.37 6.69
C THR A 250 6.26 1.03 6.55
N ILE A 251 5.64 1.98 7.21
CA ILE A 251 6.13 3.36 7.34
C ILE A 251 6.90 3.44 8.66
N LYS A 252 8.17 3.87 8.59
CA LYS A 252 9.02 4.05 9.76
C LYS A 252 9.23 5.53 10.01
N GLU A 253 8.91 5.95 11.24
CA GLU A 253 9.08 7.32 11.74
C GLU A 253 10.01 7.31 12.94
N ASP A 254 10.83 8.33 13.08
CA ASP A 254 11.64 8.53 14.29
C ASP A 254 10.77 9.04 15.43
N GLY A 255 10.56 8.21 16.44
CA GLY A 255 9.71 8.52 17.58
C GLY A 255 10.21 9.67 18.45
N LYS A 256 11.53 9.96 18.45
CA LYS A 256 12.09 11.11 19.17
C LYS A 256 11.73 12.44 18.53
N SER A 257 11.70 12.49 17.21
CA SER A 257 11.34 13.69 16.43
C SER A 257 9.83 13.78 16.16
N PHE A 258 9.07 12.72 16.44
CA PHE A 258 7.64 12.67 16.22
C PHE A 258 6.90 13.62 17.17
N LYS A 259 6.24 14.63 16.60
CA LYS A 259 5.43 15.59 17.36
C LYS A 259 3.96 15.25 17.21
N ASP A 260 3.34 14.83 18.28
CA ASP A 260 1.93 14.40 18.34
C ASP A 260 0.93 15.54 18.08
N ASP A 261 1.31 16.79 18.32
CA ASP A 261 0.55 18.01 18.00
C ASP A 261 0.71 18.47 16.54
N ASN A 262 1.66 17.90 15.78
CA ASN A 262 1.86 18.26 14.39
C ASN A 262 0.75 17.67 13.52
N ARG A 263 -0.02 18.53 12.82
CA ARG A 263 -1.07 18.12 11.86
C ARG A 263 -0.55 17.26 10.71
N PHE A 264 0.73 17.37 10.35
CA PHE A 264 1.39 16.60 9.29
C PHE A 264 2.14 15.36 9.81
N LYS A 265 1.91 14.95 11.04
CA LYS A 265 2.62 13.82 11.69
C LYS A 265 2.54 12.49 10.95
N PHE A 266 1.53 12.30 10.12
CA PHE A 266 1.35 11.11 9.29
C PHE A 266 1.57 11.37 7.78
N SER A 267 2.32 12.41 7.41
CA SER A 267 2.50 12.80 6.01
C SER A 267 3.21 11.74 5.14
N LEU A 268 3.92 10.79 5.72
CA LEU A 268 4.51 9.65 5.00
C LEU A 268 3.54 8.48 4.80
N VAL A 269 2.42 8.49 5.53
CA VAL A 269 1.41 7.43 5.42
C VAL A 269 0.60 7.61 4.13
N THR A 270 0.43 6.54 3.39
CA THR A 270 -0.34 6.48 2.14
C THR A 270 -1.49 5.50 2.28
N ILE A 271 -2.49 5.57 1.38
CA ILE A 271 -3.68 4.72 1.42
C ILE A 271 -3.38 3.21 1.43
N ASP A 272 -2.24 2.83 0.89
CA ASP A 272 -1.75 1.46 0.81
C ASP A 272 -0.76 1.09 1.94
N SER A 273 -0.52 1.96 2.92
CA SER A 273 0.29 1.67 4.11
C SER A 273 -0.43 0.68 5.02
N LYS A 274 0.30 -0.27 5.62
CA LYS A 274 -0.26 -1.35 6.46
C LYS A 274 0.22 -1.30 7.90
N VAL A 275 1.45 -0.85 8.11
CA VAL A 275 2.06 -0.74 9.43
C VAL A 275 2.69 0.65 9.56
N VAL A 276 2.42 1.32 10.66
CA VAL A 276 3.13 2.54 11.06
C VAL A 276 3.96 2.21 12.29
N TYR A 277 5.27 2.38 12.17
CA TYR A 277 6.23 2.07 13.21
C TYR A 277 6.91 3.34 13.70
N LEU A 278 6.74 3.66 14.99
CA LEU A 278 7.44 4.75 15.67
C LEU A 278 8.66 4.15 16.39
N ASP A 279 9.86 4.44 15.89
CA ASP A 279 11.10 3.94 16.46
C ASP A 279 11.62 4.86 17.56
N ASP A 280 12.14 4.29 18.62
CA ASP A 280 12.77 5.04 19.74
C ASP A 280 11.89 6.16 20.36
N VAL A 281 10.61 5.86 20.63
CA VAL A 281 9.74 6.80 21.33
C VAL A 281 10.30 7.13 22.72
N PRO A 282 10.22 8.40 23.19
CA PRO A 282 10.71 8.79 24.50
C PRO A 282 9.91 8.14 25.65
N ALA A 283 10.52 7.96 26.82
CA ALA A 283 9.87 7.35 27.97
C ALA A 283 8.57 8.07 28.43
N LYS A 284 8.46 9.38 28.16
CA LYS A 284 7.26 10.20 28.44
C LYS A 284 6.37 10.39 27.20
N PHE A 285 6.39 9.43 26.26
CA PHE A 285 5.54 9.50 25.08
C PHE A 285 4.06 9.46 25.47
N ASN A 286 3.28 10.40 24.96
CA ASN A 286 1.86 10.48 25.28
C ASN A 286 1.03 9.57 24.37
N PHE A 287 0.76 8.35 24.82
CA PHE A 287 -0.06 7.37 24.11
C PHE A 287 -1.54 7.78 24.00
N GLU A 288 -2.04 8.66 24.87
CA GLU A 288 -3.43 9.10 24.86
C GLU A 288 -3.80 9.77 23.53
N ASN A 289 -2.88 10.52 22.94
CA ASN A 289 -3.08 11.19 21.64
C ASN A 289 -3.19 10.22 20.45
N PHE A 290 -3.01 8.92 20.69
CA PHE A 290 -3.10 7.87 19.66
C PHE A 290 -4.35 7.00 19.79
N PHE A 291 -5.20 7.20 20.81
CA PHE A 291 -6.38 6.35 21.00
C PHE A 291 -7.31 6.37 19.81
N SER A 292 -7.61 7.53 19.22
CA SER A 292 -8.43 7.62 18.02
C SER A 292 -7.77 6.93 16.80
N VAL A 293 -6.44 7.06 16.66
CA VAL A 293 -5.70 6.40 15.58
C VAL A 293 -5.74 4.87 15.74
N ILE A 294 -5.67 4.38 16.97
CA ILE A 294 -5.67 2.95 17.28
C ILE A 294 -7.07 2.34 17.10
N SER A 295 -8.14 3.11 17.36
CA SER A 295 -9.52 2.59 17.40
C SER A 295 -10.40 2.97 16.22
N GLU A 296 -10.09 4.07 15.53
CA GLU A 296 -10.97 4.63 14.49
C GLU A 296 -10.33 4.66 13.11
N GLY A 297 -9.06 5.06 13.02
CA GLY A 297 -8.32 5.19 11.78
C GLY A 297 -7.43 6.42 11.74
N ILE A 298 -6.82 6.68 10.59
CA ILE A 298 -5.80 7.74 10.43
C ILE A 298 -6.28 8.79 9.44
N THR A 299 -6.32 10.05 9.88
CA THR A 299 -6.42 11.19 8.97
C THR A 299 -5.03 11.62 8.54
N VAL A 300 -4.75 11.59 7.25
CA VAL A 300 -3.49 12.04 6.66
C VAL A 300 -3.67 13.42 6.08
N GLU A 301 -2.86 14.37 6.54
CA GLU A 301 -2.80 15.73 5.99
C GLU A 301 -1.46 15.95 5.28
N LEU A 302 -1.54 16.45 4.06
CA LEU A 302 -0.38 16.78 3.23
C LEU A 302 -0.36 18.27 2.95
N LYS A 303 0.85 18.84 2.72
CA LYS A 303 0.95 20.23 2.29
C LYS A 303 0.41 20.38 0.87
N PHE A 304 -0.47 21.35 0.65
CA PHE A 304 -1.05 21.68 -0.65
C PHE A 304 -1.84 20.57 -1.35
N VAL A 305 -2.25 19.54 -0.60
CA VAL A 305 -3.06 18.42 -1.10
C VAL A 305 -4.23 18.21 -0.15
N ASN A 306 -5.37 17.76 -0.69
CA ASN A 306 -6.51 17.43 0.14
C ASN A 306 -6.17 16.30 1.11
N LYS A 307 -6.62 16.44 2.37
CA LYS A 307 -6.52 15.38 3.36
C LYS A 307 -7.34 14.17 2.95
N PHE A 308 -6.88 12.98 3.31
CA PHE A 308 -7.64 11.75 3.16
C PHE A 308 -7.67 10.97 4.48
N TYR A 309 -8.63 10.08 4.57
CA TYR A 309 -8.83 9.26 5.74
C TYR A 309 -8.62 7.79 5.39
N ILE A 310 -7.86 7.09 6.22
CA ILE A 310 -7.68 5.64 6.15
C ILE A 310 -8.50 5.05 7.30
N PRO A 311 -9.60 4.33 7.00
CA PRO A 311 -10.42 3.75 8.04
C PRO A 311 -9.66 2.65 8.79
N TYR A 312 -10.15 2.31 9.97
CA TYR A 312 -9.61 1.25 10.81
C TYR A 312 -9.78 -0.14 10.17
N ASP A 313 -10.86 -0.35 9.44
CA ASP A 313 -11.33 -1.59 8.79
C ASP A 313 -11.69 -1.39 7.32
#